data_008dea3713d091bd119c4059c7108fa2
#
_entry.id   008dea3713d091bd119c4059c7108fa2
#
_cell.length_a   1.000
_cell.length_b   1.000
_cell.length_c   1.000
_cell.angle_alpha   90.00
_cell.angle_beta   90.00
_cell.angle_gamma   90.00
#
_symmetry.space_group_name_H-M   'P 1'
#
loop_
_entity.id
_entity.type
_entity.pdbx_description
1 polymer ?
#
loop_
_entity_poly.entity_id
_entity_poly.type
_entity_poly.pdbx_seq_one_letter_code
_entity_poly.pdbx_strand_id
1 'polypeptide(L)'
;MSKFKSNMSKYHLKCTQCGEVIPDFATWFSQNQQCKCGCKRADVVYSADYHKIIELTKPEHKPANFYHYFDFLPVMDTKNILSLGEGAIPIEEWDFLEKYAQEKYGVNCKVMVYRNDLNGGSNTFKDIAASLAASLFKENGVKEFCVASTGNTATAYARYLADAGIKFTVFMPHDACPDSVAAIRSYGQNVVVCDGTYGDAKKEANDFHEKNHVLISTGNIDPIRVEAKKTMVFEYLRQLGKMPDVYVQAVAGGTGPIALDKGIRDLQTTFPETKLPRMLLIQQDTCDPMVQGWESAVKAGFPEGYEKDYPVIPNPQTMVSILSAGNPGMYPIVAPIVRKSGGTFLRVKESELAKFGRIVKDERGIYFGPASVVCLAGFYKALEEGQIHEGETVLLNTGEGAARASFFKKMIDEE
;
A
#
# COMPACT_ATOMS: atom_id res chain seq x y z
N MET A 1 -22.11 31.05 -33.91
CA MET A 1 -21.80 29.60 -33.60
C MET A 1 -20.95 29.57 -32.33
N SER A 2 -21.60 29.37 -31.21
CA SER A 2 -20.98 29.31 -29.89
C SER A 2 -20.17 27.99 -29.79
N LYS A 3 -18.86 28.11 -29.58
CA LYS A 3 -17.99 26.99 -29.24
C LYS A 3 -18.29 26.59 -27.79
N PHE A 4 -19.21 25.64 -27.58
CA PHE A 4 -19.25 24.87 -26.36
C PHE A 4 -17.99 23.98 -26.32
N LYS A 5 -16.90 24.48 -25.73
CA LYS A 5 -15.90 23.61 -25.14
C LYS A 5 -16.61 22.94 -23.96
N SER A 6 -16.92 21.66 -24.06
CA SER A 6 -17.30 20.86 -22.93
C SER A 6 -16.14 20.90 -21.94
N ASN A 7 -16.28 21.62 -20.82
CA ASN A 7 -15.38 21.51 -19.69
C ASN A 7 -15.59 20.15 -19.03
N MET A 8 -15.18 19.08 -19.71
CA MET A 8 -15.10 17.77 -19.05
C MET A 8 -13.91 17.84 -18.12
N SER A 9 -14.16 17.77 -16.83
CA SER A 9 -13.12 17.60 -15.81
C SER A 9 -12.28 16.37 -16.14
N LYS A 10 -10.97 16.45 -15.91
CA LYS A 10 -10.03 15.32 -16.10
C LYS A 10 -10.50 14.06 -15.37
N TYR A 11 -11.14 14.22 -14.21
CA TYR A 11 -11.65 13.15 -13.37
C TYR A 11 -12.83 13.62 -12.53
N HIS A 12 -13.52 12.68 -11.94
CA HIS A 12 -14.44 12.89 -10.82
C HIS A 12 -14.31 11.73 -9.83
N LEU A 13 -14.80 11.93 -8.60
CA LEU A 13 -14.91 10.85 -7.62
C LEU A 13 -16.34 10.29 -7.64
N LYS A 14 -16.46 8.98 -7.48
CA LYS A 14 -17.75 8.28 -7.36
C LYS A 14 -17.79 7.53 -6.04
N CYS A 15 -18.73 7.89 -5.17
CA CYS A 15 -18.91 7.21 -3.89
C CYS A 15 -19.18 5.71 -4.10
N THR A 16 -18.43 4.85 -3.41
CA THR A 16 -18.56 3.39 -3.57
C THR A 16 -19.80 2.82 -2.90
N GLN A 17 -20.48 3.59 -2.03
CA GLN A 17 -21.68 3.14 -1.33
C GLN A 17 -22.98 3.59 -2.00
N CYS A 18 -23.12 4.88 -2.33
CA CYS A 18 -24.36 5.44 -2.86
C CYS A 18 -24.27 5.86 -4.34
N GLY A 19 -23.08 5.81 -4.96
CA GLY A 19 -22.90 6.19 -6.36
C GLY A 19 -22.86 7.70 -6.63
N GLU A 20 -23.00 8.56 -5.61
CA GLU A 20 -22.93 10.03 -5.75
C GLU A 20 -21.64 10.43 -6.44
N VAL A 21 -21.75 11.34 -7.39
CA VAL A 21 -20.60 11.91 -8.11
C VAL A 21 -20.15 13.18 -7.41
N ILE A 22 -18.87 13.22 -7.04
CA ILE A 22 -18.20 14.35 -6.40
C ILE A 22 -17.22 14.93 -7.43
N PRO A 23 -17.31 16.22 -7.79
CA PRO A 23 -16.63 16.77 -8.96
C PRO A 23 -15.11 16.64 -8.94
N ASP A 24 -14.49 16.83 -7.76
CA ASP A 24 -13.04 16.92 -7.62
C ASP A 24 -12.58 16.74 -6.16
N PHE A 25 -11.27 16.73 -5.95
CA PHE A 25 -10.67 16.64 -4.61
C PHE A 25 -10.86 17.94 -3.80
N ALA A 26 -11.02 19.12 -4.41
CA ALA A 26 -11.38 20.33 -3.67
C ALA A 26 -12.71 20.16 -2.95
N THR A 27 -13.71 19.65 -3.67
CA THR A 27 -15.03 19.33 -3.11
C THR A 27 -14.92 18.22 -2.05
N TRP A 28 -14.12 17.15 -2.32
CA TRP A 28 -13.91 16.07 -1.36
C TRP A 28 -13.30 16.56 -0.04
N PHE A 29 -12.30 17.43 -0.10
CA PHE A 29 -11.68 18.02 1.10
C PHE A 29 -12.64 18.96 1.84
N SER A 30 -13.43 19.78 1.12
CA SER A 30 -14.42 20.67 1.73
C SER A 30 -15.55 19.90 2.44
N GLN A 31 -15.80 18.66 2.04
CA GLN A 31 -16.75 17.73 2.67
C GLN A 31 -16.09 16.83 3.74
N ASN A 32 -14.95 17.24 4.27
CA ASN A 32 -14.21 16.50 5.28
C ASN A 32 -13.89 15.04 4.85
N GLN A 33 -13.50 14.88 3.58
CA GLN A 33 -13.10 13.60 2.96
C GLN A 33 -14.16 12.50 3.08
N GLN A 34 -15.42 12.86 2.92
CA GLN A 34 -16.54 11.92 2.91
C GLN A 34 -17.65 12.37 1.94
N CYS A 35 -18.41 11.40 1.49
CA CYS A 35 -19.65 11.64 0.73
C CYS A 35 -20.77 12.10 1.66
N LYS A 36 -21.81 12.74 1.13
CA LYS A 36 -23.03 13.12 1.88
C LYS A 36 -23.69 11.94 2.62
N CYS A 37 -23.49 10.70 2.16
CA CYS A 37 -23.98 9.51 2.85
C CYS A 37 -23.05 9.05 4.01
N GLY A 38 -21.98 9.79 4.33
CA GLY A 38 -20.99 9.45 5.36
C GLY A 38 -19.90 8.48 4.91
N CYS A 39 -19.97 7.95 3.69
CA CYS A 39 -18.94 7.05 3.16
C CYS A 39 -17.64 7.80 2.88
N LYS A 40 -16.53 7.27 3.40
CA LYS A 40 -15.16 7.81 3.20
C LYS A 40 -14.41 7.11 2.05
N ARG A 41 -15.12 6.35 1.20
CA ARG A 41 -14.56 5.65 0.05
C ARG A 41 -15.15 6.20 -1.23
N ALA A 42 -14.28 6.48 -2.19
CA ALA A 42 -14.69 6.84 -3.54
C ALA A 42 -13.69 6.27 -4.55
N ASP A 43 -14.20 5.82 -5.68
CA ASP A 43 -13.37 5.52 -6.85
C ASP A 43 -13.16 6.80 -7.65
N VAL A 44 -11.96 7.05 -8.11
CA VAL A 44 -11.69 8.12 -9.07
C VAL A 44 -11.90 7.56 -10.48
N VAL A 45 -12.70 8.26 -11.27
CA VAL A 45 -13.03 7.92 -12.65
C VAL A 45 -12.43 8.99 -13.55
N TYR A 46 -11.68 8.57 -14.58
CA TYR A 46 -10.99 9.47 -15.49
C TYR A 46 -11.73 9.62 -16.81
N SER A 47 -11.66 10.83 -17.40
CA SER A 47 -12.17 11.10 -18.73
C SER A 47 -11.17 10.74 -19.84
N ALA A 48 -9.96 10.35 -19.48
CA ALA A 48 -8.94 9.89 -20.41
C ALA A 48 -9.37 8.58 -21.12
N ASP A 49 -8.93 8.42 -22.35
CA ASP A 49 -9.08 7.15 -23.07
C ASP A 49 -8.16 6.09 -22.44
N TYR A 50 -8.74 5.07 -21.85
CA TYR A 50 -8.00 3.99 -21.17
C TYR A 50 -7.13 3.14 -22.12
N HIS A 51 -7.35 3.19 -23.45
CA HIS A 51 -6.44 2.57 -24.42
C HIS A 51 -5.03 3.17 -24.35
N LYS A 52 -4.87 4.40 -23.90
CA LYS A 52 -3.55 5.02 -23.68
C LYS A 52 -2.67 4.24 -22.70
N ILE A 53 -3.26 3.44 -21.80
CA ILE A 53 -2.47 2.65 -20.83
C ILE A 53 -1.53 1.69 -21.59
N ILE A 54 -1.96 1.12 -22.74
CA ILE A 54 -1.09 0.24 -23.56
C ILE A 54 0.18 0.98 -23.98
N GLU A 55 0.00 2.20 -24.49
CA GLU A 55 1.13 3.01 -24.95
C GLU A 55 2.07 3.32 -23.78
N LEU A 56 1.50 3.76 -22.65
CA LEU A 56 2.25 4.12 -21.45
C LEU A 56 2.96 2.93 -20.78
N THR A 57 2.49 1.72 -21.01
CA THR A 57 3.07 0.49 -20.43
C THR A 57 4.00 -0.26 -21.37
N LYS A 58 4.41 0.33 -22.50
CA LYS A 58 5.42 -0.26 -23.37
C LYS A 58 6.78 -0.38 -22.65
N PRO A 59 7.50 -1.51 -22.83
CA PRO A 59 8.75 -1.79 -22.10
C PRO A 59 9.89 -0.81 -22.39
N GLU A 60 9.88 -0.16 -23.56
CA GLU A 60 10.89 0.84 -23.94
C GLU A 60 10.83 2.11 -23.11
N HIS A 61 9.72 2.41 -22.45
CA HIS A 61 9.61 3.56 -21.55
C HIS A 61 10.47 3.36 -20.30
N LYS A 62 11.18 4.41 -19.92
CA LYS A 62 11.99 4.47 -18.69
C LYS A 62 11.53 5.66 -17.84
N PRO A 63 10.35 5.57 -17.22
CA PRO A 63 9.81 6.65 -16.42
C PRO A 63 10.71 6.99 -15.23
N ALA A 64 10.81 8.26 -14.89
CA ALA A 64 11.53 8.71 -13.71
C ALA A 64 10.72 8.52 -12.41
N ASN A 65 9.39 8.44 -12.52
CA ASN A 65 8.46 8.26 -11.41
C ASN A 65 7.07 7.85 -11.94
N PHE A 66 6.14 7.56 -11.03
CA PHE A 66 4.79 7.10 -11.38
C PHE A 66 3.90 8.18 -12.04
N TYR A 67 4.28 9.46 -12.04
CA TYR A 67 3.55 10.50 -12.80
C TYR A 67 3.69 10.34 -14.32
N HIS A 68 4.45 9.36 -14.78
CA HIS A 68 4.36 8.86 -16.15
C HIS A 68 2.90 8.53 -16.56
N TYR A 69 2.11 8.10 -15.59
CA TYR A 69 0.68 7.80 -15.76
C TYR A 69 -0.23 8.99 -15.43
N PHE A 70 0.24 10.22 -15.69
CA PHE A 70 -0.42 11.47 -15.29
C PHE A 70 -1.89 11.54 -15.72
N ASP A 71 -2.25 11.06 -16.90
CA ASP A 71 -3.63 11.08 -17.40
C ASP A 71 -4.60 10.27 -16.50
N PHE A 72 -4.07 9.32 -15.73
CA PHE A 72 -4.78 8.43 -14.81
C PHE A 72 -4.48 8.73 -13.34
N LEU A 73 -4.04 9.96 -13.05
CA LEU A 73 -3.82 10.48 -11.70
C LEU A 73 -4.62 11.77 -11.50
N PRO A 74 -5.16 12.02 -10.30
CA PRO A 74 -6.10 13.11 -10.09
C PRO A 74 -5.45 14.50 -9.89
N VAL A 75 -4.21 14.69 -10.30
CA VAL A 75 -3.52 15.99 -10.32
C VAL A 75 -3.86 16.71 -11.62
N MET A 76 -4.30 17.96 -11.55
CA MET A 76 -4.74 18.75 -12.71
C MET A 76 -3.60 19.48 -13.41
N ASP A 77 -2.62 19.96 -12.63
CA ASP A 77 -1.51 20.77 -13.14
C ASP A 77 -0.16 20.19 -12.70
N THR A 78 0.69 19.92 -13.69
CA THR A 78 2.02 19.32 -13.47
C THR A 78 2.94 20.16 -12.58
N LYS A 79 2.71 21.49 -12.46
CA LYS A 79 3.47 22.37 -11.55
C LYS A 79 3.28 22.04 -10.07
N ASN A 80 2.23 21.30 -9.74
CA ASN A 80 1.92 20.86 -8.38
C ASN A 80 2.56 19.51 -8.03
N ILE A 81 3.13 18.82 -9.02
CA ILE A 81 3.78 17.52 -8.81
C ILE A 81 4.97 17.66 -7.86
N LEU A 82 4.98 16.81 -6.85
CA LEU A 82 6.09 16.63 -5.90
C LEU A 82 6.53 15.18 -5.97
N SER A 83 7.70 14.94 -6.52
CA SER A 83 8.23 13.59 -6.71
C SER A 83 9.70 13.53 -6.32
N LEU A 84 10.10 12.42 -5.72
CA LEU A 84 11.47 12.07 -5.38
C LEU A 84 11.93 10.79 -6.13
N GLY A 85 11.21 10.43 -7.22
CA GLY A 85 11.54 9.26 -8.04
C GLY A 85 10.81 7.97 -7.62
N GLU A 86 9.71 8.08 -6.88
CA GLU A 86 8.93 6.93 -6.42
C GLU A 86 8.05 6.31 -7.52
N GLY A 87 7.75 5.02 -7.36
CA GLY A 87 6.78 4.24 -8.14
C GLY A 87 7.33 3.63 -9.43
N ALA A 88 8.28 4.27 -10.12
CA ALA A 88 8.95 3.71 -11.28
C ALA A 88 10.24 2.95 -10.87
N ILE A 89 10.11 2.11 -9.88
CA ILE A 89 11.19 1.31 -9.30
C ILE A 89 11.32 -0.04 -10.01
N PRO A 90 12.48 -0.72 -9.96
CA PRO A 90 12.70 -1.96 -10.67
C PRO A 90 11.88 -3.13 -10.11
N ILE A 91 11.50 -4.03 -11.02
CA ILE A 91 11.12 -5.40 -10.73
C ILE A 91 12.31 -6.28 -11.08
N GLU A 92 12.85 -6.99 -10.11
CA GLU A 92 14.03 -7.84 -10.26
C GLU A 92 13.65 -9.32 -10.23
N GLU A 93 14.23 -10.13 -11.10
CA GLU A 93 14.14 -11.60 -11.02
C GLU A 93 15.13 -12.10 -9.95
N TRP A 94 14.64 -12.92 -9.02
CA TRP A 94 15.44 -13.47 -7.92
C TRP A 94 15.57 -14.99 -8.07
N ASP A 95 16.57 -15.40 -8.84
CA ASP A 95 16.85 -16.78 -9.24
C ASP A 95 17.14 -17.73 -8.06
N PHE A 96 17.69 -17.23 -6.95
CA PHE A 96 17.91 -18.07 -5.77
C PHE A 96 16.59 -18.55 -5.13
N LEU A 97 15.51 -17.79 -5.22
CA LEU A 97 14.18 -18.20 -4.79
C LEU A 97 13.56 -19.23 -5.75
N GLU A 98 13.80 -19.08 -7.05
CA GLU A 98 13.39 -20.05 -8.07
C GLU A 98 14.08 -21.40 -7.86
N LYS A 99 15.40 -21.39 -7.63
CA LYS A 99 16.18 -22.58 -7.30
C LYS A 99 15.66 -23.26 -6.04
N TYR A 100 15.39 -22.47 -4.98
CA TYR A 100 14.82 -23.02 -3.75
C TYR A 100 13.48 -23.72 -3.99
N ALA A 101 12.58 -23.10 -4.77
CA ALA A 101 11.28 -23.67 -5.12
C ALA A 101 11.45 -25.00 -5.86
N GLN A 102 12.34 -25.03 -6.85
CA GLN A 102 12.63 -26.24 -7.64
C GLN A 102 13.27 -27.35 -6.81
N GLU A 103 14.33 -27.04 -6.05
CA GLU A 103 15.09 -28.04 -5.29
C GLU A 103 14.30 -28.63 -4.13
N LYS A 104 13.53 -27.80 -3.43
CA LYS A 104 12.81 -28.20 -2.22
C LYS A 104 11.42 -28.77 -2.48
N TYR A 105 10.71 -28.26 -3.50
CA TYR A 105 9.30 -28.57 -3.76
C TYR A 105 9.04 -29.10 -5.18
N GLY A 106 10.04 -29.10 -6.05
CA GLY A 106 9.89 -29.55 -7.44
C GLY A 106 9.05 -28.60 -8.31
N VAL A 107 8.91 -27.32 -7.90
CA VAL A 107 8.10 -26.30 -8.58
C VAL A 107 8.99 -25.36 -9.35
N ASN A 108 8.85 -25.33 -10.68
CA ASN A 108 9.47 -24.30 -11.51
C ASN A 108 8.54 -23.09 -11.59
N CYS A 109 8.95 -21.99 -11.02
CA CYS A 109 8.23 -20.72 -11.07
C CYS A 109 9.21 -19.58 -11.32
N LYS A 110 8.70 -18.44 -11.82
CA LYS A 110 9.46 -17.19 -11.89
C LYS A 110 9.17 -16.36 -10.66
N VAL A 111 10.22 -15.84 -10.00
CA VAL A 111 10.09 -15.01 -8.81
C VAL A 111 10.59 -13.60 -9.07
N MET A 112 9.65 -12.68 -9.14
CA MET A 112 9.86 -11.26 -9.41
C MET A 112 9.68 -10.45 -8.13
N VAL A 113 10.59 -9.52 -7.84
CA VAL A 113 10.57 -8.69 -6.63
C VAL A 113 10.43 -7.23 -7.00
N TYR A 114 9.31 -6.61 -6.63
CA TYR A 114 9.08 -5.18 -6.78
C TYR A 114 9.75 -4.43 -5.63
N ARG A 115 10.83 -3.71 -5.93
CA ARG A 115 11.82 -3.16 -5.01
C ARG A 115 11.35 -1.85 -4.36
N ASN A 116 10.28 -1.92 -3.54
CA ASN A 116 9.75 -0.74 -2.83
C ASN A 116 10.76 -0.09 -1.85
N ASP A 117 11.79 -0.81 -1.45
CA ASP A 117 12.94 -0.28 -0.70
C ASP A 117 13.78 0.74 -1.51
N LEU A 118 13.59 0.81 -2.82
CA LEU A 118 14.25 1.76 -3.72
C LEU A 118 13.38 2.98 -4.06
N ASN A 119 12.17 3.09 -3.54
CA ASN A 119 11.39 4.32 -3.68
C ASN A 119 12.15 5.51 -3.13
N GLY A 120 12.13 6.63 -3.83
CA GLY A 120 12.63 7.90 -3.32
C GLY A 120 11.87 8.35 -2.07
N GLY A 121 12.44 9.26 -1.32
CA GLY A 121 11.81 9.82 -0.14
C GLY A 121 12.08 9.03 1.13
N SER A 122 11.27 8.04 1.46
CA SER A 122 11.41 7.26 2.69
C SER A 122 11.80 5.79 2.47
N ASN A 123 12.08 5.38 1.25
CA ASN A 123 12.44 4.01 0.87
C ASN A 123 11.36 2.99 1.26
N THR A 124 10.09 3.34 1.00
CA THR A 124 8.96 2.47 1.34
C THR A 124 7.86 2.49 0.28
N PHE A 125 7.03 1.46 0.29
CA PHE A 125 5.77 1.40 -0.46
C PHE A 125 4.81 2.59 -0.19
N LYS A 126 5.03 3.36 0.89
CA LYS A 126 4.17 4.50 1.26
C LYS A 126 4.52 5.78 0.49
N ASP A 127 5.70 5.85 -0.10
CA ASP A 127 6.18 7.02 -0.83
C ASP A 127 5.28 7.40 -1.99
N ILE A 128 4.79 6.42 -2.75
CA ILE A 128 3.87 6.64 -3.88
C ILE A 128 2.62 7.39 -3.43
N ALA A 129 2.03 6.98 -2.30
CA ALA A 129 0.84 7.63 -1.74
C ALA A 129 1.14 9.01 -1.15
N ALA A 130 2.30 9.18 -0.50
CA ALA A 130 2.71 10.44 0.11
C ALA A 130 2.98 11.51 -0.95
N SER A 131 3.61 11.15 -2.06
CA SER A 131 3.86 12.01 -3.21
C SER A 131 2.54 12.54 -3.81
N LEU A 132 1.60 11.65 -4.11
CA LEU A 132 0.31 12.07 -4.67
C LEU A 132 -0.48 12.93 -3.68
N ALA A 133 -0.48 12.58 -2.40
CA ALA A 133 -1.14 13.38 -1.37
C ALA A 133 -0.54 14.80 -1.27
N ALA A 134 0.78 14.92 -1.22
CA ALA A 134 1.46 16.19 -1.15
C ALA A 134 1.16 17.07 -2.40
N SER A 135 1.14 16.45 -3.59
CA SER A 135 0.81 17.12 -4.85
C SER A 135 -0.63 17.65 -4.85
N LEU A 136 -1.60 16.81 -4.43
CA LEU A 136 -3.01 17.21 -4.34
C LEU A 136 -3.26 18.23 -3.25
N PHE A 137 -2.60 18.12 -2.11
CA PHE A 137 -2.74 19.10 -1.02
C PHE A 137 -2.18 20.47 -1.46
N LYS A 138 -1.01 20.49 -2.12
CA LYS A 138 -0.45 21.69 -2.71
C LYS A 138 -1.40 22.32 -3.73
N GLU A 139 -1.96 21.52 -4.64
CA GLU A 139 -2.90 21.97 -5.69
C GLU A 139 -4.17 22.58 -5.10
N ASN A 140 -4.67 22.02 -4.00
CA ASN A 140 -5.91 22.45 -3.35
C ASN A 140 -5.69 23.39 -2.15
N GLY A 141 -4.46 23.89 -1.97
CA GLY A 141 -4.15 24.90 -0.96
C GLY A 141 -4.25 24.41 0.50
N VAL A 142 -4.18 23.09 0.73
CA VAL A 142 -4.13 22.51 2.09
C VAL A 142 -2.84 22.98 2.77
N LYS A 143 -2.96 23.53 4.00
CA LYS A 143 -1.83 24.11 4.74
C LYS A 143 -1.34 23.19 5.87
N GLU A 144 -2.21 22.36 6.38
CA GLU A 144 -1.92 21.48 7.50
C GLU A 144 -2.65 20.15 7.37
N PHE A 145 -2.00 19.07 7.80
CA PHE A 145 -2.52 17.70 7.74
C PHE A 145 -2.09 16.93 8.99
N CYS A 146 -2.89 15.98 9.46
CA CYS A 146 -2.52 15.13 10.58
C CYS A 146 -2.84 13.65 10.35
N VAL A 147 -2.16 12.79 11.09
CA VAL A 147 -2.36 11.33 11.04
C VAL A 147 -2.00 10.67 12.36
N ALA A 148 -2.69 9.60 12.70
CA ALA A 148 -2.15 8.59 13.62
C ALA A 148 -1.43 7.51 12.81
N SER A 149 -0.18 7.19 13.16
CA SER A 149 0.61 6.20 12.43
C SER A 149 1.69 5.57 13.30
N THR A 150 1.98 4.30 13.09
CA THR A 150 3.05 3.55 13.78
C THR A 150 4.41 3.63 13.07
N GLY A 151 4.52 4.26 11.88
CA GLY A 151 5.82 4.35 11.21
C GLY A 151 5.80 4.77 9.74
N ASN A 152 5.88 3.83 8.80
CA ASN A 152 6.16 4.10 7.38
C ASN A 152 5.24 5.12 6.70
N THR A 153 3.95 5.15 7.05
CA THR A 153 3.04 6.18 6.50
C THR A 153 3.44 7.57 6.99
N ALA A 154 3.68 7.71 8.29
CA ALA A 154 4.06 8.99 8.87
C ALA A 154 5.39 9.51 8.29
N THR A 155 6.39 8.64 8.19
CA THR A 155 7.71 9.03 7.68
C THR A 155 7.65 9.45 6.21
N ALA A 156 6.91 8.72 5.37
CA ALA A 156 6.74 9.08 3.96
C ALA A 156 6.01 10.43 3.83
N TYR A 157 4.85 10.57 4.48
CA TYR A 157 4.12 11.84 4.44
C TYR A 157 4.94 13.02 4.99
N ALA A 158 5.70 12.83 6.07
CA ALA A 158 6.54 13.86 6.64
C ALA A 158 7.56 14.39 5.62
N ARG A 159 8.19 13.49 4.86
CA ARG A 159 9.17 13.84 3.84
C ARG A 159 8.54 14.68 2.71
N TYR A 160 7.46 14.21 2.10
CA TYR A 160 6.85 14.90 0.95
C TYR A 160 6.10 16.17 1.36
N LEU A 161 5.45 16.21 2.53
CA LEU A 161 4.76 17.40 3.01
C LEU A 161 5.73 18.50 3.44
N ALA A 162 6.94 18.15 3.90
CA ALA A 162 8.00 19.12 4.14
C ALA A 162 8.40 19.84 2.84
N ASP A 163 8.61 19.10 1.75
CA ASP A 163 8.93 19.68 0.44
C ASP A 163 7.77 20.52 -0.13
N ALA A 164 6.54 20.20 0.25
CA ALA A 164 5.35 20.98 -0.10
C ALA A 164 5.18 22.27 0.73
N GLY A 165 5.95 22.44 1.82
CA GLY A 165 5.73 23.50 2.80
C GLY A 165 4.42 23.35 3.58
N ILE A 166 3.92 22.14 3.75
CA ILE A 166 2.68 21.81 4.45
C ILE A 166 3.04 21.30 5.85
N LYS A 167 2.43 21.89 6.87
CA LYS A 167 2.59 21.42 8.24
C LYS A 167 1.99 20.03 8.41
N PHE A 168 2.71 19.16 9.10
CA PHE A 168 2.26 17.83 9.37
C PHE A 168 2.44 17.46 10.85
N THR A 169 1.35 17.02 11.47
CA THR A 169 1.37 16.54 12.85
C THR A 169 1.05 15.06 12.89
N VAL A 170 1.97 14.28 13.44
CA VAL A 170 1.88 12.83 13.58
C VAL A 170 1.64 12.48 15.05
N PHE A 171 0.60 11.68 15.27
CA PHE A 171 0.32 11.07 16.57
C PHE A 171 0.79 9.63 16.55
N MET A 172 1.69 9.27 17.45
CA MET A 172 2.34 7.96 17.53
C MET A 172 2.13 7.33 18.89
N PRO A 173 1.98 6.01 19.02
CA PRO A 173 1.89 5.33 20.30
C PRO A 173 3.22 5.43 21.07
N HIS A 174 3.18 5.15 22.37
CA HIS A 174 4.35 5.23 23.26
C HIS A 174 5.52 4.31 22.84
N ASP A 175 5.21 3.21 22.19
CA ASP A 175 6.17 2.20 21.68
C ASP A 175 6.60 2.44 20.22
N ALA A 176 6.34 3.63 19.69
CA ALA A 176 6.74 3.97 18.33
C ALA A 176 8.26 3.84 18.14
N CYS A 177 8.65 3.28 16.99
CA CYS A 177 10.05 3.09 16.63
C CYS A 177 10.83 4.42 16.70
N PRO A 178 11.89 4.51 17.54
CA PRO A 178 12.68 5.74 17.68
C PRO A 178 13.26 6.26 16.37
N ASP A 179 13.69 5.36 15.47
CA ASP A 179 14.22 5.73 14.14
C ASP A 179 13.17 6.45 13.30
N SER A 180 11.89 6.04 13.38
CA SER A 180 10.79 6.71 12.69
C SER A 180 10.50 8.09 13.28
N VAL A 181 10.48 8.22 14.60
CA VAL A 181 10.29 9.50 15.29
C VAL A 181 11.40 10.48 14.93
N ALA A 182 12.67 10.03 14.96
CA ALA A 182 13.82 10.84 14.58
C ALA A 182 13.74 11.30 13.12
N ALA A 183 13.38 10.39 12.19
CA ALA A 183 13.23 10.72 10.78
C ALA A 183 12.17 11.79 10.53
N ILE A 184 10.99 11.67 11.15
CA ILE A 184 9.91 12.67 10.99
C ILE A 184 10.35 14.05 11.49
N ARG A 185 10.98 14.10 12.65
CA ARG A 185 11.51 15.35 13.24
C ARG A 185 12.61 15.97 12.38
N SER A 186 13.46 15.16 11.75
CA SER A 186 14.53 15.65 10.87
C SER A 186 14.01 16.37 9.63
N TYR A 187 12.78 16.08 9.20
CA TYR A 187 12.08 16.81 8.13
C TYR A 187 11.36 18.06 8.62
N GLY A 188 11.55 18.47 9.89
CA GLY A 188 10.90 19.65 10.47
C GLY A 188 9.41 19.48 10.77
N GLN A 189 8.91 18.25 10.80
CA GLN A 189 7.50 17.95 11.07
C GLN A 189 7.26 17.62 12.55
N ASN A 190 6.03 17.81 13.00
CA ASN A 190 5.65 17.64 14.39
C ASN A 190 5.30 16.19 14.73
N VAL A 191 5.84 15.67 15.84
CA VAL A 191 5.52 14.34 16.38
C VAL A 191 5.05 14.46 17.82
N VAL A 192 3.83 14.01 18.06
CA VAL A 192 3.23 13.81 19.38
C VAL A 192 3.30 12.33 19.69
N VAL A 193 4.10 11.97 20.68
CA VAL A 193 4.12 10.59 21.20
C VAL A 193 3.14 10.54 22.37
N CYS A 194 2.08 9.76 22.20
CA CYS A 194 1.00 9.60 23.18
C CYS A 194 1.41 8.65 24.28
N ASP A 195 0.90 8.84 25.51
CA ASP A 195 1.12 7.92 26.64
C ASP A 195 0.26 6.64 26.56
N GLY A 196 -0.02 6.15 25.36
CA GLY A 196 -0.95 5.06 25.15
C GLY A 196 -0.66 4.25 23.90
N THR A 197 -1.65 3.47 23.53
CA THR A 197 -1.65 2.57 22.38
C THR A 197 -1.85 3.32 21.07
N TYR A 198 -1.78 2.60 19.96
CA TYR A 198 -2.17 3.13 18.63
C TYR A 198 -3.64 3.59 18.60
N GLY A 199 -4.52 2.96 19.40
CA GLY A 199 -5.91 3.41 19.57
C GLY A 199 -5.99 4.81 20.20
N ASP A 200 -5.19 5.07 21.21
CA ASP A 200 -5.11 6.38 21.88
C ASP A 200 -4.53 7.44 20.94
N ALA A 201 -3.48 7.10 20.20
CA ALA A 201 -2.92 7.97 19.16
C ALA A 201 -3.97 8.36 18.09
N LYS A 202 -4.84 7.42 17.68
CA LYS A 202 -5.96 7.71 16.77
C LYS A 202 -6.97 8.68 17.40
N LYS A 203 -7.29 8.49 18.68
CA LYS A 203 -8.20 9.39 19.39
C LYS A 203 -7.62 10.80 19.46
N GLU A 204 -6.38 10.95 19.90
CA GLU A 204 -5.71 12.26 19.95
C GLU A 204 -5.62 12.95 18.60
N ALA A 205 -5.35 12.20 17.51
CA ALA A 205 -5.35 12.73 16.15
C ALA A 205 -6.74 13.25 15.74
N ASN A 206 -7.82 12.54 16.09
CA ASN A 206 -9.18 12.98 15.82
C ASN A 206 -9.54 14.24 16.65
N ASP A 207 -9.21 14.27 17.94
CA ASP A 207 -9.43 15.44 18.81
C ASP A 207 -8.68 16.68 18.25
N PHE A 208 -7.47 16.49 17.75
CA PHE A 208 -6.69 17.53 17.11
C PHE A 208 -7.35 18.02 15.81
N HIS A 209 -7.80 17.10 14.95
CA HIS A 209 -8.53 17.40 13.73
C HIS A 209 -9.79 18.23 14.00
N GLU A 210 -10.63 17.79 14.95
CA GLU A 210 -11.89 18.47 15.28
C GLU A 210 -11.65 19.87 15.86
N LYS A 211 -10.70 19.99 16.80
CA LYS A 211 -10.37 21.26 17.47
C LYS A 211 -9.76 22.29 16.53
N ASN A 212 -8.92 21.88 15.59
CA ASN A 212 -8.12 22.77 14.78
C ASN A 212 -8.59 22.86 13.32
N HIS A 213 -9.64 22.10 12.95
CA HIS A 213 -10.15 22.01 11.57
C HIS A 213 -9.08 21.62 10.54
N VAL A 214 -8.14 20.76 10.94
CA VAL A 214 -7.04 20.25 10.12
C VAL A 214 -7.50 18.98 9.41
N LEU A 215 -7.18 18.79 8.13
CA LEU A 215 -7.47 17.54 7.45
C LEU A 215 -6.76 16.37 8.14
N ILE A 216 -7.48 15.25 8.31
CA ILE A 216 -6.96 14.02 8.90
C ILE A 216 -6.97 12.89 7.88
N SER A 217 -6.00 11.99 7.97
CA SER A 217 -5.94 10.81 7.12
C SER A 217 -7.14 9.87 7.34
N THR A 218 -7.83 9.53 6.27
CA THR A 218 -8.90 8.52 6.25
C THR A 218 -8.39 7.07 6.22
N GLY A 219 -7.08 6.89 6.31
CA GLY A 219 -6.45 5.59 6.42
C GLY A 219 -6.34 4.83 5.08
N ASN A 220 -6.55 3.52 5.11
CA ASN A 220 -6.32 2.65 3.96
C ASN A 220 -7.37 2.73 2.85
N ILE A 221 -8.51 3.36 3.13
CA ILE A 221 -9.59 3.60 2.16
C ILE A 221 -9.48 4.95 1.45
N ASP A 222 -8.50 5.75 1.83
CA ASP A 222 -8.26 7.06 1.23
C ASP A 222 -8.14 6.94 -0.30
N PRO A 223 -9.02 7.60 -1.08
CA PRO A 223 -8.95 7.57 -2.53
C PRO A 223 -7.58 7.96 -3.08
N ILE A 224 -6.89 8.92 -2.45
CA ILE A 224 -5.55 9.35 -2.86
C ILE A 224 -4.55 8.18 -2.76
N ARG A 225 -4.60 7.43 -1.66
CA ARG A 225 -3.69 6.30 -1.45
C ARG A 225 -3.94 5.16 -2.42
N VAL A 226 -5.20 4.92 -2.75
CA VAL A 226 -5.61 3.88 -3.71
C VAL A 226 -5.18 4.29 -5.12
N GLU A 227 -5.49 5.52 -5.53
CA GLU A 227 -5.15 6.02 -6.87
C GLU A 227 -3.64 6.10 -7.13
N ALA A 228 -2.86 6.52 -6.14
CA ALA A 228 -1.42 6.50 -6.26
C ALA A 228 -0.88 5.08 -6.50
N LYS A 229 -1.30 4.15 -5.64
CA LYS A 229 -0.76 2.77 -5.65
C LYS A 229 -1.29 1.90 -6.77
N LYS A 230 -2.46 2.21 -7.36
CA LYS A 230 -2.93 1.45 -8.54
C LYS A 230 -1.94 1.51 -9.70
N THR A 231 -1.10 2.57 -9.78
CA THR A 231 -0.08 2.70 -10.82
C THR A 231 0.97 1.59 -10.80
N MET A 232 1.13 0.89 -9.69
CA MET A 232 1.98 -0.31 -9.63
C MET A 232 1.49 -1.40 -10.61
N VAL A 233 0.17 -1.49 -10.86
CA VAL A 233 -0.40 -2.43 -11.84
C VAL A 233 0.11 -2.12 -13.24
N PHE A 234 0.19 -0.83 -13.58
CA PHE A 234 0.72 -0.38 -14.86
C PHE A 234 2.22 -0.66 -14.95
N GLU A 235 2.96 -0.51 -13.85
CA GLU A 235 4.39 -0.87 -13.78
C GLU A 235 4.61 -2.38 -13.94
N TYR A 236 3.74 -3.23 -13.38
CA TYR A 236 3.82 -4.67 -13.60
C TYR A 236 3.65 -5.01 -15.08
N LEU A 237 2.62 -4.44 -15.71
CA LEU A 237 2.41 -4.64 -17.15
C LEU A 237 3.59 -4.13 -17.98
N ARG A 238 4.13 -2.94 -17.65
CA ARG A 238 5.26 -2.35 -18.37
C ARG A 238 6.54 -3.18 -18.26
N GLN A 239 6.88 -3.65 -17.05
CA GLN A 239 8.16 -4.33 -16.81
C GLN A 239 8.11 -5.83 -17.08
N LEU A 240 6.97 -6.49 -16.87
CA LEU A 240 6.81 -7.93 -17.06
C LEU A 240 6.17 -8.29 -18.42
N GLY A 241 5.59 -7.31 -19.12
CA GLY A 241 4.82 -7.53 -20.36
C GLY A 241 3.47 -8.23 -20.15
N LYS A 242 3.18 -8.67 -18.94
CA LYS A 242 1.92 -9.32 -18.53
C LYS A 242 1.68 -9.09 -17.03
N MET A 243 0.46 -9.36 -16.58
CA MET A 243 0.20 -9.44 -15.13
C MET A 243 0.87 -10.69 -14.54
N PRO A 244 1.39 -10.63 -13.29
CA PRO A 244 1.86 -11.84 -12.61
C PRO A 244 0.69 -12.79 -12.35
N ASP A 245 0.98 -14.08 -12.19
CA ASP A 245 -0.03 -15.08 -11.86
C ASP A 245 -0.37 -15.02 -10.35
N VAL A 246 0.65 -14.74 -9.53
CA VAL A 246 0.55 -14.67 -8.07
C VAL A 246 1.12 -13.35 -7.57
N TYR A 247 0.40 -12.70 -6.66
CA TYR A 247 0.82 -11.50 -5.96
C TYR A 247 0.97 -11.77 -4.47
N VAL A 248 2.15 -11.55 -3.93
CA VAL A 248 2.47 -11.77 -2.51
C VAL A 248 2.74 -10.43 -1.84
N GLN A 249 2.07 -10.13 -0.72
CA GLN A 249 2.30 -8.91 0.04
C GLN A 249 2.05 -9.09 1.53
N ALA A 250 2.92 -8.53 2.36
CA ALA A 250 2.66 -8.34 3.78
C ALA A 250 1.60 -7.24 3.99
N VAL A 251 0.58 -7.51 4.82
CA VAL A 251 -0.54 -6.59 5.01
C VAL A 251 -0.79 -6.26 6.48
N ALA A 252 -0.98 -4.96 6.74
CA ALA A 252 -1.60 -4.47 7.97
C ALA A 252 -3.08 -4.15 7.70
N GLY A 253 -3.35 -3.02 7.01
CA GLY A 253 -4.70 -2.59 6.67
C GLY A 253 -5.15 -2.87 5.23
N GLY A 254 -4.25 -3.30 4.31
CA GLY A 254 -4.64 -3.81 2.99
C GLY A 254 -4.86 -2.76 1.88
N THR A 255 -4.25 -1.56 1.94
CA THR A 255 -4.34 -0.60 0.81
C THR A 255 -3.77 -1.16 -0.50
N GLY A 256 -2.70 -1.99 -0.43
CA GLY A 256 -2.07 -2.61 -1.61
C GLY A 256 -3.05 -3.47 -2.41
N PRO A 257 -3.67 -4.50 -1.83
CA PRO A 257 -4.68 -5.31 -2.52
C PRO A 257 -5.89 -4.49 -3.03
N ILE A 258 -6.33 -3.46 -2.30
CA ILE A 258 -7.41 -2.56 -2.76
C ILE A 258 -6.95 -1.79 -4.01
N ALA A 259 -5.73 -1.28 -4.02
CA ALA A 259 -5.18 -0.56 -5.16
C ALA A 259 -4.90 -1.48 -6.36
N LEU A 260 -4.47 -2.73 -6.11
CA LEU A 260 -4.31 -3.74 -7.15
C LEU A 260 -5.66 -4.03 -7.83
N ASP A 261 -6.73 -4.29 -7.06
CA ASP A 261 -8.08 -4.47 -7.62
C ASP A 261 -8.54 -3.24 -8.42
N LYS A 262 -8.29 -2.01 -7.90
CA LYS A 262 -8.64 -0.78 -8.63
C LYS A 262 -7.88 -0.67 -9.95
N GLY A 263 -6.58 -0.92 -9.97
CA GLY A 263 -5.77 -0.87 -11.20
C GLY A 263 -6.21 -1.92 -12.22
N ILE A 264 -6.55 -3.13 -11.78
CA ILE A 264 -7.11 -4.18 -12.66
C ILE A 264 -8.49 -3.75 -13.21
N ARG A 265 -9.37 -3.17 -12.39
CA ARG A 265 -10.68 -2.66 -12.88
C ARG A 265 -10.49 -1.54 -13.91
N ASP A 266 -9.49 -0.68 -13.74
CA ASP A 266 -9.16 0.34 -14.73
C ASP A 266 -8.70 -0.30 -16.05
N LEU A 267 -7.83 -1.32 -16.02
CA LEU A 267 -7.45 -2.08 -17.21
C LEU A 267 -8.65 -2.79 -17.86
N GLN A 268 -9.53 -3.38 -17.07
CA GLN A 268 -10.73 -4.08 -17.55
C GLN A 268 -11.72 -3.18 -18.28
N THR A 269 -11.63 -1.87 -18.11
CA THR A 269 -12.41 -0.89 -18.90
C THR A 269 -12.14 -1.03 -20.39
N THR A 270 -10.93 -1.41 -20.77
CA THR A 270 -10.51 -1.60 -22.16
C THR A 270 -10.19 -3.06 -22.48
N PHE A 271 -9.68 -3.81 -21.49
CA PHE A 271 -9.26 -5.22 -21.63
C PHE A 271 -10.01 -6.08 -20.62
N PRO A 272 -11.28 -6.44 -20.89
CA PRO A 272 -12.14 -7.17 -19.96
C PRO A 272 -11.55 -8.52 -19.51
N GLU A 273 -10.67 -9.12 -20.32
CA GLU A 273 -10.00 -10.40 -20.04
C GLU A 273 -8.86 -10.28 -19.03
N THR A 274 -8.44 -9.07 -18.63
CA THR A 274 -7.37 -8.88 -17.64
C THR A 274 -7.74 -9.54 -16.34
N LYS A 275 -6.94 -10.51 -15.93
CA LYS A 275 -7.19 -11.27 -14.69
C LYS A 275 -6.55 -10.57 -13.49
N LEU A 276 -7.27 -10.62 -12.38
CA LEU A 276 -6.71 -10.27 -11.08
C LEU A 276 -5.72 -11.38 -10.67
N PRO A 277 -4.45 -11.05 -10.35
CA PRO A 277 -3.51 -12.02 -9.81
C PRO A 277 -4.04 -12.69 -8.55
N ARG A 278 -3.75 -13.96 -8.36
CA ARG A 278 -4.03 -14.65 -7.10
C ARG A 278 -3.30 -13.98 -5.96
N MET A 279 -4.02 -13.44 -4.97
CA MET A 279 -3.44 -12.69 -3.87
C MET A 279 -3.09 -13.60 -2.70
N LEU A 280 -1.83 -13.68 -2.34
CA LEU A 280 -1.36 -14.30 -1.11
C LEU A 280 -0.96 -13.18 -0.15
N LEU A 281 -1.83 -12.90 0.84
CA LEU A 281 -1.64 -11.81 1.78
C LEU A 281 -1.10 -12.34 3.11
N ILE A 282 -0.01 -11.75 3.56
CA ILE A 282 0.79 -12.30 4.65
C ILE A 282 0.67 -11.45 5.91
N GLN A 283 0.45 -12.10 7.04
CA GLN A 283 0.59 -11.51 8.37
C GLN A 283 1.52 -12.36 9.24
N GLN A 284 2.23 -11.72 10.18
CA GLN A 284 3.00 -12.42 11.21
C GLN A 284 2.08 -12.91 12.32
N ASP A 285 2.40 -14.04 12.94
CA ASP A 285 1.60 -14.73 13.95
C ASP A 285 1.32 -13.92 15.24
N THR A 286 2.11 -12.89 15.49
CA THR A 286 1.92 -11.96 16.62
C THR A 286 0.85 -10.88 16.36
N CYS A 287 0.42 -10.70 15.09
CA CYS A 287 -0.68 -9.80 14.72
C CYS A 287 -1.31 -10.23 13.38
N ASP A 288 -2.22 -11.19 13.42
CA ASP A 288 -2.77 -11.86 12.25
C ASP A 288 -4.31 -11.92 12.17
N PRO A 289 -5.04 -10.87 12.58
CA PRO A 289 -6.50 -10.92 12.65
C PRO A 289 -7.18 -11.22 11.31
N MET A 290 -6.59 -10.80 10.17
CA MET A 290 -7.14 -11.12 8.85
C MET A 290 -6.97 -12.61 8.51
N VAL A 291 -5.85 -13.22 8.88
CA VAL A 291 -5.63 -14.66 8.70
C VAL A 291 -6.65 -15.45 9.52
N GLN A 292 -6.84 -15.11 10.79
CA GLN A 292 -7.79 -15.78 11.67
C GLN A 292 -9.24 -15.68 11.15
N GLY A 293 -9.66 -14.48 10.70
CA GLY A 293 -10.97 -14.29 10.08
C GLY A 293 -11.14 -15.12 8.81
N TRP A 294 -10.11 -15.19 7.98
CA TRP A 294 -10.10 -15.98 6.75
C TRP A 294 -10.18 -17.50 7.03
N GLU A 295 -9.36 -18.02 7.95
CA GLU A 295 -9.39 -19.42 8.37
C GLU A 295 -10.78 -19.82 8.89
N SER A 296 -11.41 -18.96 9.67
CA SER A 296 -12.80 -19.14 10.16
C SER A 296 -13.79 -19.18 9.00
N ALA A 297 -13.67 -18.26 8.04
CA ALA A 297 -14.54 -18.21 6.87
C ALA A 297 -14.37 -19.45 5.98
N VAL A 298 -13.14 -19.90 5.73
CA VAL A 298 -12.84 -21.14 4.98
C VAL A 298 -13.49 -22.35 5.65
N LYS A 299 -13.28 -22.49 6.97
CA LYS A 299 -13.84 -23.61 7.76
C LYS A 299 -15.37 -23.64 7.72
N ALA A 300 -16.00 -22.46 7.67
CA ALA A 300 -17.45 -22.33 7.61
C ALA A 300 -18.03 -22.35 6.18
N GLY A 301 -17.19 -22.48 5.14
CA GLY A 301 -17.60 -22.50 3.73
C GLY A 301 -18.03 -21.12 3.20
N PHE A 302 -17.47 -20.04 3.75
CA PHE A 302 -17.77 -18.64 3.38
C PHE A 302 -19.26 -18.27 3.48
N PRO A 303 -19.86 -18.32 4.67
CA PRO A 303 -21.26 -17.91 4.86
C PRO A 303 -21.46 -16.43 4.47
N GLU A 304 -22.72 -16.04 4.25
CA GLU A 304 -23.05 -14.63 3.99
C GLU A 304 -22.54 -13.75 5.15
N GLY A 305 -21.86 -12.66 4.81
CA GLY A 305 -21.28 -11.73 5.79
C GLY A 305 -19.99 -12.17 6.44
N TYR A 306 -19.36 -13.27 5.95
CA TYR A 306 -18.09 -13.77 6.48
C TYR A 306 -17.00 -12.70 6.57
N GLU A 307 -17.04 -11.72 5.71
CA GLU A 307 -16.10 -10.60 5.67
C GLU A 307 -16.24 -9.64 6.86
N LYS A 308 -17.30 -9.75 7.65
CA LYS A 308 -17.54 -8.96 8.86
C LYS A 308 -17.14 -9.69 10.14
N ASP A 309 -16.87 -10.99 10.03
CA ASP A 309 -16.52 -11.85 11.15
C ASP A 309 -15.00 -12.05 11.18
N TYR A 310 -14.32 -11.21 11.95
CA TYR A 310 -12.88 -11.30 12.17
C TYR A 310 -12.53 -10.82 13.59
N PRO A 311 -11.50 -11.40 14.23
CA PRO A 311 -11.11 -11.02 15.57
C PRO A 311 -10.42 -9.66 15.59
N VAL A 312 -10.49 -9.00 16.74
CA VAL A 312 -9.70 -7.81 17.05
C VAL A 312 -8.66 -8.18 18.09
N ILE A 313 -7.41 -7.83 17.84
CA ILE A 313 -6.28 -7.97 18.77
C ILE A 313 -5.99 -6.57 19.32
N PRO A 314 -6.44 -6.23 20.55
CA PRO A 314 -6.41 -4.84 21.04
C PRO A 314 -4.99 -4.27 21.16
N ASN A 315 -4.04 -5.07 21.64
CA ASN A 315 -2.65 -4.68 21.85
C ASN A 315 -1.71 -5.75 21.30
N PRO A 316 -1.50 -5.78 19.97
CA PRO A 316 -0.60 -6.77 19.39
C PRO A 316 0.84 -6.52 19.87
N GLN A 317 1.44 -7.56 20.43
CA GLN A 317 2.83 -7.55 20.85
C GLN A 317 3.68 -8.09 19.70
N THR A 318 4.18 -7.19 18.88
CA THR A 318 4.92 -7.53 17.66
C THR A 318 6.14 -6.63 17.49
N MET A 319 7.28 -7.20 17.09
CA MET A 319 8.43 -6.40 16.69
C MET A 319 8.21 -5.70 15.35
N VAL A 320 7.23 -6.15 14.55
CA VAL A 320 6.87 -5.55 13.26
C VAL A 320 5.79 -4.48 13.47
N SER A 321 6.12 -3.45 14.24
CA SER A 321 5.18 -2.38 14.64
C SER A 321 4.43 -1.73 13.47
N ILE A 322 5.06 -1.65 12.30
CA ILE A 322 4.44 -1.12 11.07
C ILE A 322 3.32 -2.00 10.50
N LEU A 323 3.20 -3.26 10.95
CA LEU A 323 2.12 -4.18 10.60
C LEU A 323 1.18 -4.47 11.79
N SER A 324 1.28 -3.75 12.90
CA SER A 324 0.50 -3.96 14.14
C SER A 324 -0.96 -3.47 14.05
N ALA A 325 -1.65 -3.75 12.96
CA ALA A 325 -3.07 -3.40 12.81
C ALA A 325 -3.97 -4.48 13.42
N GLY A 326 -4.05 -4.51 14.74
CA GLY A 326 -4.86 -5.51 15.47
C GLY A 326 -6.37 -5.40 15.24
N ASN A 327 -6.87 -4.23 14.82
CA ASN A 327 -8.22 -4.06 14.26
C ASN A 327 -8.11 -3.58 12.81
N PRO A 328 -8.03 -4.49 11.84
CA PRO A 328 -7.85 -4.16 10.44
C PRO A 328 -9.18 -3.84 9.75
N GLY A 329 -9.90 -2.83 10.16
CA GLY A 329 -11.24 -2.45 9.65
C GLY A 329 -11.43 -2.47 8.13
N MET A 330 -10.41 -2.89 7.38
CA MET A 330 -10.45 -3.10 5.93
C MET A 330 -10.70 -4.56 5.54
N TYR A 331 -10.71 -5.49 6.47
CA TYR A 331 -10.99 -6.90 6.17
C TYR A 331 -12.29 -7.08 5.35
N PRO A 332 -13.39 -6.36 5.66
CA PRO A 332 -14.63 -6.42 4.87
C PRO A 332 -14.46 -6.05 3.38
N ILE A 333 -13.40 -5.35 3.03
CA ILE A 333 -13.11 -4.95 1.65
C ILE A 333 -12.09 -5.90 1.03
N VAL A 334 -11.05 -6.24 1.79
CA VAL A 334 -9.91 -7.02 1.32
C VAL A 334 -10.28 -8.50 1.14
N ALA A 335 -11.01 -9.09 2.08
CA ALA A 335 -11.36 -10.51 2.02
C ALA A 335 -12.18 -10.91 0.77
N PRO A 336 -13.22 -10.15 0.34
CA PRO A 336 -13.89 -10.41 -0.92
C PRO A 336 -12.98 -10.30 -2.16
N ILE A 337 -12.03 -9.35 -2.15
CA ILE A 337 -11.05 -9.20 -3.25
C ILE A 337 -10.14 -10.42 -3.31
N VAL A 338 -9.61 -10.89 -2.17
CA VAL A 338 -8.79 -12.09 -2.07
C VAL A 338 -9.56 -13.31 -2.57
N ARG A 339 -10.81 -13.49 -2.13
CA ARG A 339 -11.67 -14.59 -2.58
C ARG A 339 -11.91 -14.55 -4.10
N LYS A 340 -12.23 -13.37 -4.64
CA LYS A 340 -12.40 -13.14 -6.09
C LYS A 340 -11.14 -13.50 -6.88
N SER A 341 -9.96 -13.25 -6.31
CA SER A 341 -8.67 -13.56 -6.96
C SER A 341 -8.32 -15.06 -6.94
N GLY A 342 -9.05 -15.89 -6.19
CA GLY A 342 -8.68 -17.27 -5.91
C GLY A 342 -7.49 -17.41 -4.95
N GLY A 343 -7.17 -16.33 -4.24
CA GLY A 343 -6.06 -16.26 -3.29
C GLY A 343 -6.42 -16.65 -1.86
N THR A 344 -5.50 -16.36 -0.94
CA THR A 344 -5.66 -16.69 0.48
C THR A 344 -4.84 -15.73 1.37
N PHE A 345 -5.04 -15.84 2.68
CA PHE A 345 -4.18 -15.23 3.69
C PHE A 345 -3.28 -16.31 4.29
N LEU A 346 -2.02 -15.96 4.57
CA LEU A 346 -1.02 -16.87 5.13
C LEU A 346 -0.39 -16.26 6.38
N ARG A 347 -0.08 -17.12 7.34
CA ARG A 347 0.60 -16.77 8.59
C ARG A 347 2.06 -17.18 8.52
N VAL A 348 2.96 -16.26 8.93
CA VAL A 348 4.38 -16.56 9.11
C VAL A 348 4.78 -16.34 10.57
N LYS A 349 5.80 -17.06 11.01
CA LYS A 349 6.33 -16.90 12.38
C LYS A 349 7.23 -15.67 12.46
N GLU A 350 6.89 -14.75 13.35
CA GLU A 350 7.70 -13.56 13.60
C GLU A 350 9.10 -13.92 14.09
N SER A 351 9.23 -14.97 14.89
CA SER A 351 10.51 -15.45 15.42
C SER A 351 11.49 -15.94 14.34
N GLU A 352 11.03 -16.23 13.12
CA GLU A 352 11.87 -16.69 12.01
C GLU A 352 12.26 -15.56 11.05
N LEU A 353 11.79 -14.32 11.25
CA LEU A 353 11.99 -13.24 10.28
C LEU A 353 13.48 -12.86 10.11
N ALA A 354 14.28 -12.86 11.19
CA ALA A 354 15.71 -12.55 11.10
C ALA A 354 16.44 -13.51 10.15
N LYS A 355 16.12 -14.81 10.21
CA LYS A 355 16.64 -15.84 9.31
C LYS A 355 16.33 -15.53 7.84
N PHE A 356 15.10 -15.14 7.50
CA PHE A 356 14.75 -14.78 6.12
C PHE A 356 15.43 -13.48 5.68
N GLY A 357 15.57 -12.52 6.59
CA GLY A 357 16.35 -11.30 6.35
C GLY A 357 17.83 -11.61 6.08
N ARG A 358 18.41 -12.58 6.79
CA ARG A 358 19.77 -13.04 6.59
C ARG A 358 19.97 -13.66 5.21
N ILE A 359 19.03 -14.46 4.73
CA ILE A 359 19.08 -15.03 3.38
C ILE A 359 19.19 -13.92 2.32
N VAL A 360 18.37 -12.86 2.40
CA VAL A 360 18.43 -11.74 1.44
C VAL A 360 19.77 -11.00 1.53
N LYS A 361 20.27 -10.80 2.75
CA LYS A 361 21.58 -10.17 2.96
C LYS A 361 22.70 -10.99 2.30
N ASP A 362 22.71 -12.29 2.49
CA ASP A 362 23.76 -13.17 1.98
C ASP A 362 23.67 -13.33 0.45
N GLU A 363 22.48 -13.45 -0.13
CA GLU A 363 22.25 -13.64 -1.56
C GLU A 363 22.34 -12.35 -2.39
N ARG A 364 21.93 -11.21 -1.81
CA ARG A 364 21.79 -9.94 -2.57
C ARG A 364 22.54 -8.76 -1.96
N GLY A 365 23.12 -8.88 -0.77
CA GLY A 365 23.76 -7.78 -0.06
C GLY A 365 22.79 -6.71 0.44
N ILE A 366 21.50 -7.01 0.57
CA ILE A 366 20.43 -6.06 0.87
C ILE A 366 19.88 -6.30 2.28
N TYR A 367 19.69 -5.21 3.03
CA TYR A 367 18.94 -5.25 4.26
C TYR A 367 17.49 -4.80 4.01
N PHE A 368 16.57 -5.72 4.01
CA PHE A 368 15.14 -5.41 4.02
C PHE A 368 14.65 -5.04 5.42
N GLY A 369 13.64 -4.16 5.48
CA GLY A 369 12.88 -3.94 6.70
C GLY A 369 11.94 -5.10 7.01
N PRO A 370 11.40 -5.17 8.26
CA PRO A 370 10.68 -6.34 8.73
C PRO A 370 9.42 -6.67 7.90
N ALA A 371 8.66 -5.69 7.39
CA ALA A 371 7.49 -5.99 6.55
C ALA A 371 7.87 -6.57 5.18
N SER A 372 9.03 -6.16 4.61
CA SER A 372 9.54 -6.79 3.38
C SER A 372 9.93 -8.23 3.63
N VAL A 373 10.51 -8.50 4.82
CA VAL A 373 10.88 -9.87 5.21
C VAL A 373 9.64 -10.72 5.51
N VAL A 374 8.57 -10.16 6.09
CA VAL A 374 7.26 -10.86 6.21
C VAL A 374 6.74 -11.27 4.83
N CYS A 375 6.85 -10.39 3.82
CA CYS A 375 6.46 -10.73 2.45
C CYS A 375 7.30 -11.89 1.89
N LEU A 376 8.62 -11.85 2.09
CA LEU A 376 9.53 -12.92 1.66
C LEU A 376 9.24 -14.24 2.38
N ALA A 377 9.07 -14.23 3.72
CA ALA A 377 8.70 -15.41 4.50
C ALA A 377 7.37 -15.99 4.00
N GLY A 378 6.45 -15.13 3.56
CA GLY A 378 5.21 -15.53 2.92
C GLY A 378 5.38 -16.32 1.64
N PHE A 379 6.40 -16.03 0.83
CA PHE A 379 6.74 -16.84 -0.35
C PHE A 379 7.15 -18.27 0.05
N TYR A 380 8.04 -18.40 1.04
CA TYR A 380 8.42 -19.71 1.57
C TYR A 380 7.23 -20.48 2.13
N LYS A 381 6.37 -19.80 2.86
CA LYS A 381 5.13 -20.39 3.41
C LYS A 381 4.16 -20.81 2.30
N ALA A 382 4.04 -20.01 1.26
CA ALA A 382 3.20 -20.33 0.10
C ALA A 382 3.68 -21.59 -0.65
N LEU A 383 4.98 -21.79 -0.76
CA LEU A 383 5.54 -23.05 -1.31
C LEU A 383 5.24 -24.23 -0.39
N GLU A 384 5.44 -24.09 0.92
CA GLU A 384 5.15 -25.13 1.92
C GLU A 384 3.67 -25.58 1.86
N GLU A 385 2.75 -24.63 1.65
CA GLU A 385 1.31 -24.92 1.56
C GLU A 385 0.81 -25.22 0.15
N GLY A 386 1.72 -25.38 -0.83
CA GLY A 386 1.36 -25.69 -2.20
C GLY A 386 0.54 -24.61 -2.91
N GLN A 387 0.71 -23.35 -2.48
CA GLN A 387 0.02 -22.20 -3.06
C GLN A 387 0.70 -21.63 -4.31
N ILE A 388 1.87 -22.14 -4.68
CA ILE A 388 2.59 -21.75 -5.89
C ILE A 388 2.68 -22.96 -6.79
N HIS A 389 2.29 -22.79 -8.06
CA HIS A 389 2.19 -23.88 -9.01
C HIS A 389 3.25 -23.80 -10.12
N GLU A 390 3.43 -24.91 -10.81
CA GLU A 390 4.33 -25.04 -11.95
C GLU A 390 4.04 -23.98 -13.03
N GLY A 391 5.08 -23.30 -13.49
CA GLY A 391 5.03 -22.31 -14.57
C GLY A 391 4.52 -20.92 -14.17
N GLU A 392 4.16 -20.69 -12.91
CA GLU A 392 3.64 -19.38 -12.46
C GLU A 392 4.73 -18.31 -12.34
N THR A 393 4.34 -17.08 -12.60
CA THR A 393 5.10 -15.87 -12.28
C THR A 393 4.60 -15.31 -10.97
N VAL A 394 5.43 -15.33 -9.94
CA VAL A 394 5.15 -14.84 -8.58
C VAL A 394 5.77 -13.47 -8.40
N LEU A 395 4.98 -12.46 -8.04
CA LEU A 395 5.46 -11.13 -7.72
C LEU A 395 5.43 -10.87 -6.22
N LEU A 396 6.60 -10.63 -5.63
CA LEU A 396 6.75 -10.19 -4.25
C LEU A 396 6.70 -8.66 -4.20
N ASN A 397 5.62 -8.10 -3.66
CA ASN A 397 5.50 -6.67 -3.45
C ASN A 397 6.04 -6.29 -2.07
N THR A 398 7.33 -5.94 -2.00
CA THR A 398 8.04 -5.63 -0.75
C THR A 398 7.49 -4.38 -0.06
N GLY A 399 7.81 -4.17 1.20
CA GLY A 399 7.31 -3.06 2.02
C GLY A 399 8.27 -1.87 2.12
N GLU A 400 9.49 -2.13 2.58
CA GLU A 400 10.50 -1.11 2.87
C GLU A 400 11.92 -1.70 2.98
N GLY A 401 12.91 -0.79 2.91
CA GLY A 401 14.29 -1.07 3.32
C GLY A 401 14.49 -0.95 4.84
N ALA A 402 15.67 -1.38 5.33
CA ALA A 402 15.98 -1.39 6.75
C ALA A 402 16.50 -0.05 7.32
N ALA A 403 16.41 1.05 6.56
CA ALA A 403 16.98 2.35 6.98
C ALA A 403 16.41 2.88 8.33
N ARG A 404 15.20 2.48 8.68
CA ARG A 404 14.52 2.85 9.95
C ARG A 404 14.14 1.64 10.80
N ALA A 405 14.94 0.58 10.69
CA ALA A 405 14.77 -0.65 11.45
C ALA A 405 16.15 -1.13 11.93
N SER A 406 16.89 -0.26 12.61
CA SER A 406 18.23 -0.53 13.10
C SER A 406 18.29 -1.76 14.00
N PHE A 407 17.26 -1.95 14.85
CA PHE A 407 17.11 -3.13 15.68
C PHE A 407 17.01 -4.42 14.85
N PHE A 408 16.23 -4.40 13.77
CA PHE A 408 16.03 -5.57 12.93
C PHE A 408 17.27 -5.90 12.08
N LYS A 409 17.97 -4.86 11.63
CA LYS A 409 19.27 -5.03 10.98
C LYS A 409 20.27 -5.74 11.88
N LYS A 410 20.32 -5.36 13.18
CA LYS A 410 21.16 -6.03 14.16
C LYS A 410 20.75 -7.50 14.35
N MET A 411 19.47 -7.81 14.43
CA MET A 411 18.98 -9.20 14.50
C MET A 411 19.43 -10.03 13.28
N ILE A 412 19.33 -9.46 12.06
CA ILE A 412 19.81 -10.12 10.84
C ILE A 412 21.33 -10.41 10.91
N ASP A 413 22.12 -9.51 11.51
CA ASP A 413 23.56 -9.67 11.63
C ASP A 413 23.96 -10.72 12.69
N GLU A 414 23.12 -10.94 13.69
CA GLU A 414 23.31 -11.91 14.77
C GLU A 414 22.79 -13.32 14.45
N GLU A 415 21.92 -13.46 13.41
CA GLU A 415 21.40 -14.75 12.94
C GLU A 415 22.51 -15.58 12.25
#